data_4703d475296a7d3db95b5ae80ce79d4e
#
_entry.id   4703d475296a7d3db95b5ae80ce79d4e
#
_cell.length_a   1.000
_cell.length_b   1.000
_cell.length_c   1.000
_cell.angle_alpha   90.00
_cell.angle_beta   90.00
_cell.angle_gamma   90.00
#
_symmetry.space_group_name_H-M   'P 1'
#
loop_
_entity.id
_entity.type
_entity.pdbx_description
1 polymer ?
#
loop_
_entity_poly.entity_id
_entity_poly.type
_entity_poly.pdbx_seq_one_letter_code
_entity_poly.pdbx_strand_id
1 'polypeptide(L)'
;HSPLQFSGGMKRRVVIAMALPCCPMLLIADEPTTALDVTIQAQVLAMMMELKKKLNTAMIMITHDLGIVAQTCDLVAVMYAGEIIEYGTVEQVFTGDKHHPYTVGLFNSIPNLELDERRLHPIDGMMPDPTNLPEGCAFSPRCPHATERCRQCHPEQYDVNGLRIRCFLYNGEEGQA
;
A
#
# COMPACT_ATOMS: atom_id res chain seq x y z
N HIS A 1 9.05 35.69 0.14
CA HIS A 1 10.13 34.71 0.05
C HIS A 1 10.12 34.04 -1.33
N SER A 2 11.27 33.86 -1.95
CA SER A 2 11.40 33.10 -3.20
C SER A 2 11.12 31.61 -2.93
N PRO A 3 10.49 30.85 -3.87
CA PRO A 3 10.29 29.40 -3.74
C PRO A 3 11.56 28.60 -3.45
N LEU A 4 12.72 29.14 -3.82
CA LEU A 4 14.05 28.57 -3.55
C LEU A 4 14.43 28.60 -2.05
N GLN A 5 13.81 29.47 -1.25
CA GLN A 5 14.06 29.62 0.18
C GLN A 5 13.16 28.75 1.05
N PHE A 6 12.22 27.99 0.45
CA PHE A 6 11.29 27.15 1.19
C PHE A 6 11.95 25.83 1.60
N SER A 7 11.75 25.42 2.85
CA SER A 7 12.07 24.07 3.31
C SER A 7 11.19 23.04 2.59
N GLY A 8 11.56 21.76 2.63
CA GLY A 8 10.76 20.67 2.04
C GLY A 8 9.31 20.67 2.54
N GLY A 9 9.11 20.82 3.85
CA GLY A 9 7.79 20.89 4.44
C GLY A 9 6.98 22.14 4.01
N MET A 10 7.64 23.30 3.85
CA MET A 10 6.98 24.50 3.31
C MET A 10 6.54 24.31 1.87
N LYS A 11 7.38 23.71 1.02
CA LYS A 11 7.04 23.39 -0.38
C LYS A 11 5.81 22.47 -0.45
N ARG A 12 5.77 21.41 0.37
CA ARG A 12 4.60 20.49 0.43
C ARG A 12 3.32 21.22 0.85
N ARG A 13 3.37 22.07 1.88
CA ARG A 13 2.21 22.86 2.30
C ARG A 13 1.70 23.80 1.20
N VAL A 14 2.60 24.40 0.42
CA VAL A 14 2.22 25.22 -0.73
C VAL A 14 1.52 24.40 -1.81
N VAL A 15 2.06 23.21 -2.16
CA VAL A 15 1.43 22.30 -3.15
C VAL A 15 0.02 21.89 -2.70
N ILE A 16 -0.15 21.53 -1.42
CA ILE A 16 -1.46 21.21 -0.86
C ILE A 16 -2.40 22.42 -0.94
N ALA A 17 -1.90 23.60 -0.56
CA ALA A 17 -2.68 24.84 -0.66
C ALA A 17 -3.08 25.20 -2.10
N MET A 18 -2.29 24.80 -3.09
CA MET A 18 -2.63 24.99 -4.52
C MET A 18 -3.71 24.04 -5.03
N ALA A 19 -3.85 22.85 -4.42
CA ALA A 19 -4.85 21.87 -4.83
C ALA A 19 -6.25 22.14 -4.24
N LEU A 20 -6.34 22.91 -3.15
CA LEU A 20 -7.58 23.11 -2.39
C LEU A 20 -8.55 24.20 -2.90
N PRO A 21 -8.11 25.30 -3.57
CA PRO A 21 -9.02 26.38 -3.98
C PRO A 21 -10.17 25.95 -4.87
N CYS A 22 -10.01 24.81 -5.59
CA CYS A 22 -11.06 24.25 -6.44
C CYS A 22 -12.12 23.45 -5.67
N CYS A 23 -12.05 23.37 -4.33
CA CYS A 23 -12.95 22.58 -3.50
C CYS A 23 -13.17 21.16 -4.05
N PRO A 24 -12.12 20.36 -4.25
CA PRO A 24 -12.22 19.08 -4.91
C PRO A 24 -13.02 18.07 -4.06
N MET A 25 -13.82 17.23 -4.70
CA MET A 25 -14.47 16.09 -4.03
C MET A 25 -13.48 14.97 -3.71
N LEU A 26 -12.38 14.87 -4.46
CA LEU A 26 -11.32 13.87 -4.29
C LEU A 26 -9.96 14.55 -4.37
N LEU A 27 -9.10 14.26 -3.39
CA LEU A 27 -7.70 14.63 -3.37
C LEU A 27 -6.83 13.38 -3.55
N ILE A 28 -5.92 13.40 -4.52
CA ILE A 28 -4.92 12.36 -4.71
C ILE A 28 -3.58 12.86 -4.18
N ALA A 29 -3.05 12.19 -3.17
CA ALA A 29 -1.78 12.49 -2.54
C ALA A 29 -0.76 11.40 -2.87
N ASP A 30 0.11 11.68 -3.82
CA ASP A 30 1.17 10.78 -4.26
C ASP A 30 2.45 11.09 -3.47
N GLU A 31 2.88 10.12 -2.66
CA GLU A 31 4.07 10.20 -1.79
C GLU A 31 4.15 11.55 -1.02
N PRO A 32 3.11 11.95 -0.26
CA PRO A 32 3.02 13.30 0.28
C PRO A 32 4.09 13.60 1.33
N THR A 33 4.74 12.59 1.89
CA THR A 33 5.71 12.71 2.98
C THR A 33 7.12 12.31 2.60
N THR A 34 7.36 11.89 1.37
CA THR A 34 8.69 11.48 0.87
C THR A 34 9.71 12.61 1.03
N ALA A 35 10.91 12.25 1.50
CA ALA A 35 12.04 13.15 1.75
C ALA A 35 11.79 14.23 2.84
N LEU A 36 10.85 13.98 3.75
CA LEU A 36 10.64 14.79 4.95
C LEU A 36 11.20 14.06 6.17
N ASP A 37 11.70 14.84 7.15
CA ASP A 37 12.00 14.31 8.47
C ASP A 37 10.70 13.90 9.20
N VAL A 38 10.82 12.98 10.17
CA VAL A 38 9.68 12.37 10.87
C VAL A 38 8.75 13.42 11.50
N THR A 39 9.33 14.50 12.05
CA THR A 39 8.55 15.57 12.71
C THR A 39 7.72 16.34 11.71
N ILE A 40 8.30 16.73 10.57
CA ILE A 40 7.60 17.45 9.50
C ILE A 40 6.60 16.55 8.82
N GLN A 41 6.91 15.25 8.62
CA GLN A 41 5.99 14.25 8.10
C GLN A 41 4.71 14.20 8.94
N ALA A 42 4.83 14.06 10.26
CA ALA A 42 3.68 14.03 11.17
C ALA A 42 2.83 15.31 11.07
N GLN A 43 3.48 16.49 10.99
CA GLN A 43 2.77 17.77 10.84
C GLN A 43 2.00 17.89 9.52
N VAL A 44 2.60 17.42 8.40
CA VAL A 44 1.95 17.43 7.08
C VAL A 44 0.75 16.50 7.08
N LEU A 45 0.88 15.28 7.61
CA LEU A 45 -0.21 14.32 7.72
C LEU A 45 -1.36 14.86 8.58
N ALA A 46 -1.07 15.41 9.77
CA ALA A 46 -2.08 15.99 10.64
C ALA A 46 -2.85 17.11 9.92
N MET A 47 -2.15 17.99 9.22
CA MET A 47 -2.77 19.05 8.42
C MET A 47 -3.66 18.47 7.30
N MET A 48 -3.20 17.45 6.57
CA MET A 48 -3.99 16.81 5.51
C MET A 48 -5.27 16.17 6.05
N MET A 49 -5.18 15.48 7.20
CA MET A 49 -6.35 14.87 7.86
C MET A 49 -7.34 15.91 8.36
N GLU A 50 -6.85 17.05 8.89
CA GLU A 50 -7.71 18.18 9.28
C GLU A 50 -8.43 18.78 8.07
N LEU A 51 -7.72 18.99 6.96
CA LEU A 51 -8.29 19.50 5.71
C LEU A 51 -9.32 18.52 5.10
N LYS A 52 -9.04 17.21 5.08
CA LYS A 52 -10.00 16.17 4.68
C LYS A 52 -11.33 16.34 5.43
N LYS A 53 -11.27 16.52 6.76
CA LYS A 53 -12.46 16.70 7.61
C LYS A 53 -13.17 18.01 7.34
N LYS A 54 -12.43 19.14 7.31
CA LYS A 54 -13.01 20.49 7.13
C LYS A 54 -13.70 20.68 5.79
N LEU A 55 -13.12 20.10 4.73
CA LEU A 55 -13.62 20.26 3.37
C LEU A 55 -14.55 19.12 2.94
N ASN A 56 -14.73 18.10 3.78
CA ASN A 56 -15.51 16.90 3.47
C ASN A 56 -15.05 16.27 2.14
N THR A 57 -13.73 16.19 1.91
CA THR A 57 -13.09 15.71 0.69
C THR A 57 -12.64 14.27 0.89
N ALA A 58 -12.91 13.38 -0.08
CA ALA A 58 -12.30 12.06 -0.11
C ALA A 58 -10.80 12.16 -0.44
N MET A 59 -9.98 11.24 0.08
CA MET A 59 -8.54 11.24 -0.16
C MET A 59 -8.05 9.85 -0.57
N ILE A 60 -7.29 9.80 -1.66
CA ILE A 60 -6.47 8.65 -2.03
C ILE A 60 -5.03 8.99 -1.69
N MET A 61 -4.41 8.19 -0.83
CA MET A 61 -3.01 8.32 -0.48
C MET A 61 -2.21 7.19 -1.13
N ILE A 62 -1.20 7.53 -1.90
CA ILE A 62 -0.26 6.59 -2.50
C ILE A 62 1.03 6.69 -1.68
N THR A 63 1.44 5.60 -1.07
CA THR A 63 2.64 5.57 -0.21
C THR A 63 3.15 4.13 -0.04
N HIS A 64 4.44 4.00 0.24
CA HIS A 64 5.07 2.74 0.66
C HIS A 64 5.23 2.64 2.19
N ASP A 65 4.82 3.66 2.95
CA ASP A 65 4.93 3.68 4.41
C ASP A 65 3.67 3.07 5.05
N LEU A 66 3.78 1.82 5.47
CA LEU A 66 2.70 1.07 6.11
C LEU A 66 2.25 1.68 7.45
N GLY A 67 3.15 2.36 8.16
CA GLY A 67 2.82 3.07 9.40
C GLY A 67 1.88 4.24 9.16
N ILE A 68 2.08 4.98 8.07
CA ILE A 68 1.17 6.05 7.65
C ILE A 68 -0.20 5.48 7.27
N VAL A 69 -0.21 4.40 6.47
CA VAL A 69 -1.46 3.74 6.06
C VAL A 69 -2.26 3.31 7.27
N ALA A 70 -1.64 2.62 8.23
CA ALA A 70 -2.30 2.14 9.45
C ALA A 70 -2.92 3.27 10.28
N GLN A 71 -2.31 4.46 10.29
CA GLN A 71 -2.76 5.60 11.11
C GLN A 71 -3.81 6.50 10.43
N THR A 72 -3.85 6.54 9.11
CA THR A 72 -4.58 7.60 8.38
C THR A 72 -5.65 7.10 7.44
N CYS A 73 -5.59 5.84 7.01
CA CYS A 73 -6.50 5.29 6.01
C CYS A 73 -7.67 4.53 6.64
N ASP A 74 -8.80 4.53 5.96
CA ASP A 74 -9.98 3.72 6.31
C ASP A 74 -9.97 2.40 5.52
N LEU A 75 -9.53 2.47 4.25
CA LEU A 75 -9.44 1.35 3.31
C LEU A 75 -8.03 1.29 2.73
N VAL A 76 -7.59 0.09 2.40
CA VAL A 76 -6.27 -0.18 1.83
C VAL A 76 -6.41 -1.00 0.56
N ALA A 77 -5.66 -0.60 -0.47
CA ALA A 77 -5.44 -1.37 -1.68
C ALA A 77 -3.94 -1.68 -1.78
N VAL A 78 -3.56 -2.94 -1.65
CA VAL A 78 -2.18 -3.38 -1.89
C VAL A 78 -2.01 -3.64 -3.38
N MET A 79 -1.00 -3.01 -3.98
CA MET A 79 -0.71 -3.13 -5.41
C MET A 79 0.60 -3.86 -5.66
N TYR A 80 0.62 -4.68 -6.70
CA TYR A 80 1.82 -5.31 -7.23
C TYR A 80 1.77 -5.33 -8.76
N ALA A 81 2.83 -4.91 -9.41
CA ALA A 81 2.97 -4.88 -10.87
C ALA A 81 1.76 -4.25 -11.60
N GLY A 82 1.21 -3.15 -11.06
CA GLY A 82 0.08 -2.42 -11.66
C GLY A 82 -1.31 -2.97 -11.30
N GLU A 83 -1.42 -4.07 -10.55
CA GLU A 83 -2.68 -4.69 -10.16
C GLU A 83 -2.97 -4.57 -8.67
N ILE A 84 -4.25 -4.41 -8.32
CA ILE A 84 -4.71 -4.54 -6.94
C ILE A 84 -4.80 -6.03 -6.60
N ILE A 85 -3.91 -6.48 -5.72
CA ILE A 85 -3.83 -7.88 -5.28
C ILE A 85 -4.57 -8.13 -3.97
N GLU A 86 -4.79 -7.07 -3.18
CA GLU A 86 -5.52 -7.14 -1.92
C GLU A 86 -6.26 -5.83 -1.67
N TYR A 87 -7.50 -5.89 -1.18
CA TYR A 87 -8.31 -4.71 -0.89
C TYR A 87 -9.27 -4.98 0.26
N GLY A 88 -9.24 -4.11 1.27
CA GLY A 88 -10.12 -4.20 2.43
C GLY A 88 -9.97 -3.02 3.38
N THR A 89 -10.55 -3.16 4.57
CA THR A 89 -10.33 -2.18 5.64
C THR A 89 -8.91 -2.26 6.18
N VAL A 90 -8.43 -1.18 6.79
CA VAL A 90 -7.12 -1.19 7.48
C VAL A 90 -7.05 -2.33 8.48
N GLU A 91 -8.10 -2.54 9.28
CA GLU A 91 -8.16 -3.62 10.26
C GLU A 91 -7.98 -5.00 9.60
N GLN A 92 -8.73 -5.29 8.52
CA GLN A 92 -8.61 -6.56 7.80
C GLN A 92 -7.22 -6.80 7.24
N VAL A 93 -6.59 -5.76 6.67
CA VAL A 93 -5.26 -5.88 6.05
C VAL A 93 -4.14 -5.98 7.08
N PHE A 94 -4.26 -5.32 8.24
CA PHE A 94 -3.18 -5.29 9.24
C PHE A 94 -3.31 -6.34 10.35
N THR A 95 -4.52 -6.83 10.63
CA THR A 95 -4.77 -7.79 11.73
C THR A 95 -5.31 -9.14 11.25
N GLY A 96 -5.62 -9.27 9.96
CA GLY A 96 -6.09 -10.51 9.36
C GLY A 96 -5.01 -11.61 9.38
N ASP A 97 -5.46 -12.84 9.25
CA ASP A 97 -4.61 -14.05 9.19
C ASP A 97 -4.42 -14.59 7.77
N LYS A 98 -5.22 -14.09 6.82
CA LYS A 98 -5.23 -14.53 5.42
C LYS A 98 -4.86 -13.36 4.50
N HIS A 99 -3.72 -13.47 3.84
CA HIS A 99 -3.18 -12.43 2.97
C HIS A 99 -2.61 -12.99 1.68
N HIS A 100 -2.53 -12.15 0.67
CA HIS A 100 -1.72 -12.45 -0.50
C HIS A 100 -0.24 -12.65 -0.08
N PRO A 101 0.49 -13.64 -0.62
CA PRO A 101 1.89 -13.90 -0.24
C PRO A 101 2.83 -12.69 -0.37
N TYR A 102 2.54 -11.76 -1.26
CA TYR A 102 3.27 -10.49 -1.35
C TYR A 102 3.02 -9.59 -0.12
N THR A 103 1.77 -9.47 0.34
CA THR A 103 1.41 -8.69 1.54
C THR A 103 2.08 -9.26 2.79
N VAL A 104 2.12 -10.59 2.92
CA VAL A 104 2.89 -11.28 3.98
C VAL A 104 4.36 -10.87 3.91
N GLY A 105 4.96 -10.90 2.70
CA GLY A 105 6.35 -10.49 2.50
C GLY A 105 6.60 -9.02 2.83
N LEU A 106 5.65 -8.13 2.55
CA LEU A 106 5.74 -6.72 2.94
C LEU A 106 5.79 -6.56 4.47
N PHE A 107 4.91 -7.24 5.19
CA PHE A 107 4.89 -7.17 6.66
C PHE A 107 6.16 -7.77 7.28
N ASN A 108 6.65 -8.89 6.75
CA ASN A 108 7.89 -9.52 7.21
C ASN A 108 9.14 -8.68 6.91
N SER A 109 9.04 -7.70 6.01
CA SER A 109 10.13 -6.77 5.69
C SER A 109 10.17 -5.55 6.63
N ILE A 110 9.18 -5.38 7.51
CA ILE A 110 9.17 -4.33 8.54
C ILE A 110 9.98 -4.83 9.75
N PRO A 111 10.93 -4.03 10.26
CA PRO A 111 11.64 -4.39 11.48
C PRO A 111 10.67 -4.51 12.66
N ASN A 112 10.54 -5.69 13.25
CA ASN A 112 9.84 -5.86 14.51
C ASN A 112 10.81 -5.51 15.66
N LEU A 113 10.61 -4.34 16.27
CA LEU A 113 11.45 -3.86 17.37
C LEU A 113 11.27 -4.64 18.67
N GLU A 114 10.21 -5.44 18.78
CA GLU A 114 9.91 -6.25 19.97
C GLU A 114 10.55 -7.65 19.92
N LEU A 115 10.84 -8.13 18.73
CA LEU A 115 11.54 -9.40 18.53
C LEU A 115 13.01 -9.07 18.24
N ASP A 116 13.93 -9.69 19.00
CA ASP A 116 15.39 -9.58 18.79
C ASP A 116 15.84 -10.29 17.49
N GLU A 117 14.96 -10.29 16.47
CA GLU A 117 15.25 -10.81 15.15
C GLU A 117 16.06 -9.79 14.34
N ARG A 118 17.37 -10.00 14.38
CA ARG A 118 18.35 -9.17 13.66
C ARG A 118 18.31 -9.28 12.13
N ARG A 119 17.43 -10.08 11.56
CA ARG A 119 17.33 -10.25 10.10
C ARG A 119 15.92 -9.96 9.60
N LEU A 120 15.85 -8.94 8.74
CA LEU A 120 14.68 -8.72 7.89
C LEU A 120 14.59 -9.88 6.90
N HIS A 121 13.37 -10.33 6.63
CA HIS A 121 13.10 -11.32 5.58
C HIS A 121 12.60 -10.60 4.33
N PRO A 122 13.50 -10.12 3.45
CA PRO A 122 13.10 -9.46 2.23
C PRO A 122 12.38 -10.45 1.32
N ILE A 123 11.50 -9.94 0.47
CA ILE A 123 10.87 -10.73 -0.57
C ILE A 123 11.93 -11.12 -1.60
N ASP A 124 12.19 -12.41 -1.73
CA ASP A 124 13.20 -12.93 -2.65
C ASP A 124 12.88 -12.64 -4.13
N GLY A 125 13.92 -12.60 -4.95
CA GLY A 125 13.82 -12.42 -6.39
C GLY A 125 13.66 -10.95 -6.82
N MET A 126 13.78 -10.71 -8.11
CA MET A 126 13.66 -9.39 -8.72
C MET A 126 12.20 -9.08 -9.06
N MET A 127 11.83 -7.78 -9.04
CA MET A 127 10.55 -7.34 -9.59
C MET A 127 10.44 -7.72 -11.06
N PRO A 128 9.28 -8.17 -11.54
CA PRO A 128 9.08 -8.44 -12.96
C PRO A 128 9.24 -7.15 -13.77
N ASP A 129 9.72 -7.29 -15.00
CA ASP A 129 9.79 -6.18 -15.94
C ASP A 129 8.36 -5.71 -16.27
N PRO A 130 8.03 -4.43 -16.05
CA PRO A 130 6.68 -3.91 -16.34
C PRO A 130 6.30 -4.03 -17.82
N THR A 131 7.29 -4.12 -18.71
CA THR A 131 7.07 -4.28 -20.17
C THR A 131 6.91 -5.73 -20.59
N ASN A 132 7.23 -6.69 -19.72
CA ASN A 132 7.16 -8.12 -19.99
C ASN A 132 6.71 -8.89 -18.74
N LEU A 133 5.44 -8.68 -18.36
CA LEU A 133 4.84 -9.36 -17.23
C LEU A 133 4.59 -10.85 -17.53
N PRO A 134 4.62 -11.74 -16.51
CA PRO A 134 4.19 -13.12 -16.66
C PRO A 134 2.74 -13.24 -17.19
N GLU A 135 2.44 -14.26 -17.98
CA GLU A 135 1.09 -14.52 -18.49
C GLU A 135 0.06 -14.79 -17.38
N GLY A 136 0.49 -15.41 -16.28
CA GLY A 136 -0.35 -15.70 -15.12
C GLY A 136 -0.24 -14.62 -14.03
N CYS A 137 -0.23 -15.08 -12.79
CA CYS A 137 -0.05 -14.19 -11.63
C CYS A 137 1.32 -13.48 -11.71
N ALA A 138 1.33 -12.16 -11.70
CA ALA A 138 2.56 -11.36 -11.80
C ALA A 138 3.55 -11.63 -10.65
N PHE A 139 3.06 -12.08 -9.48
CA PHE A 139 3.90 -12.45 -8.34
C PHE A 139 4.44 -13.88 -8.41
N SER A 140 3.95 -14.74 -9.33
CA SER A 140 4.31 -16.17 -9.39
C SER A 140 5.82 -16.44 -9.41
N PRO A 141 6.71 -15.64 -10.05
CA PRO A 141 8.15 -15.90 -10.04
C PRO A 141 8.82 -15.76 -8.67
N ARG A 142 8.17 -15.03 -7.75
CA ARG A 142 8.67 -14.70 -6.40
C ARG A 142 7.84 -15.35 -5.29
N CYS A 143 6.73 -15.99 -5.66
CA CYS A 143 5.80 -16.56 -4.69
C CYS A 143 6.30 -17.92 -4.19
N PRO A 144 6.48 -18.12 -2.86
CA PRO A 144 6.87 -19.41 -2.31
C PRO A 144 5.79 -20.49 -2.48
N HIS A 145 4.54 -20.09 -2.75
CA HIS A 145 3.38 -20.98 -2.95
C HIS A 145 2.97 -21.09 -4.43
N ALA A 146 3.84 -20.68 -5.37
CA ALA A 146 3.51 -20.68 -6.79
C ALA A 146 3.27 -22.09 -7.31
N THR A 147 2.12 -22.30 -7.94
CA THR A 147 1.76 -23.54 -8.66
C THR A 147 1.86 -23.32 -10.17
N GLU A 148 1.74 -24.41 -10.95
CA GLU A 148 1.68 -24.31 -12.42
C GLU A 148 0.51 -23.44 -12.88
N ARG A 149 -0.64 -23.54 -12.21
CA ARG A 149 -1.81 -22.68 -12.46
C ARG A 149 -1.49 -21.18 -12.29
N CYS A 150 -0.67 -20.83 -11.28
CA CYS A 150 -0.24 -19.45 -11.06
C CYS A 150 0.64 -18.91 -12.19
N ARG A 151 1.35 -19.77 -12.91
CA ARG A 151 2.20 -19.36 -14.04
C ARG A 151 1.43 -19.16 -15.34
N GLN A 152 0.33 -19.91 -15.50
CA GLN A 152 -0.44 -19.96 -16.74
C GLN A 152 -1.70 -19.11 -16.70
N CYS A 153 -2.27 -18.86 -15.51
CA CYS A 153 -3.55 -18.20 -15.35
C CYS A 153 -3.48 -17.02 -14.39
N HIS A 154 -4.27 -15.99 -14.69
CA HIS A 154 -4.52 -14.87 -13.79
C HIS A 154 -5.53 -15.27 -12.72
N PRO A 155 -5.25 -15.08 -11.41
CA PRO A 155 -6.25 -15.30 -10.37
C PRO A 155 -7.33 -14.21 -10.41
N GLU A 156 -8.57 -14.60 -10.15
CA GLU A 156 -9.66 -13.66 -9.87
C GLU A 156 -9.53 -13.11 -8.45
N GLN A 157 -10.36 -12.12 -8.13
CA GLN A 157 -10.51 -11.64 -6.75
C GLN A 157 -11.50 -12.54 -6.00
N TYR A 158 -11.06 -13.08 -4.87
CA TYR A 158 -11.87 -13.88 -3.96
C TYR A 158 -12.16 -13.07 -2.70
N ASP A 159 -13.39 -13.17 -2.19
CA ASP A 159 -13.78 -12.57 -0.91
C ASP A 159 -13.43 -13.54 0.22
N VAL A 160 -12.61 -13.07 1.14
CA VAL A 160 -12.16 -13.82 2.31
C VAL A 160 -12.52 -13.00 3.55
N ASN A 161 -13.71 -13.23 4.13
CA ASN A 161 -14.22 -12.49 5.28
C ASN A 161 -14.29 -10.96 5.05
N GLY A 162 -14.66 -10.55 3.83
CA GLY A 162 -14.74 -9.14 3.43
C GLY A 162 -13.43 -8.55 2.90
N LEU A 163 -12.30 -9.23 3.08
CA LEU A 163 -11.03 -8.89 2.43
C LEU A 163 -11.00 -9.50 1.03
N ARG A 164 -10.81 -8.69 0.00
CA ARG A 164 -10.69 -9.15 -1.38
C ARG A 164 -9.23 -9.47 -1.68
N ILE A 165 -8.95 -10.74 -2.04
CA ILE A 165 -7.58 -11.22 -2.31
C ILE A 165 -7.53 -11.83 -3.71
N ARG A 166 -6.61 -11.38 -4.53
CA ARG A 166 -6.34 -11.92 -5.87
C ARG A 166 -5.28 -13.02 -5.81
N CYS A 167 -5.66 -14.23 -5.34
CA CYS A 167 -4.74 -15.34 -5.17
C CYS A 167 -5.46 -16.69 -5.24
N PHE A 168 -4.91 -17.65 -5.98
CA PHE A 168 -5.47 -19.01 -6.08
C PHE A 168 -5.49 -19.78 -4.76
N LEU A 169 -4.75 -19.38 -3.74
CA LEU A 169 -4.85 -19.96 -2.40
C LEU A 169 -6.26 -19.83 -1.79
N TYR A 170 -7.10 -18.93 -2.33
CA TYR A 170 -8.42 -18.60 -1.80
C TYR A 170 -9.56 -18.88 -2.78
N ASN A 171 -9.36 -19.73 -3.77
CA ASN A 171 -10.33 -19.99 -4.84
C ASN A 171 -11.57 -20.82 -4.44
N GLY A 172 -11.84 -20.94 -3.16
CA GLY A 172 -13.02 -21.66 -2.67
C GLY A 172 -12.85 -23.19 -2.56
N GLU A 173 -11.70 -23.73 -2.96
CA GLU A 173 -11.30 -25.10 -2.66
C GLU A 173 -10.69 -25.14 -1.25
N GLU A 174 -11.53 -24.93 -0.22
CA GLU A 174 -11.15 -25.23 1.15
C GLU A 174 -10.95 -26.75 1.28
N GLY A 175 -9.69 -27.13 1.41
CA GLY A 175 -9.33 -28.44 1.96
C GLY A 175 -8.93 -29.49 0.96
N GLN A 176 -7.74 -29.38 0.43
CA GLN A 176 -6.86 -30.53 0.20
C GLN A 176 -5.40 -30.08 0.31
N ALA A 177 -4.85 -30.17 1.49
CA ALA A 177 -3.43 -30.25 1.77
C ALA A 177 -3.22 -31.34 2.82
#